data_c10d78e76eed72c70f0c59065c3588e5
#
_entry.id   c10d78e76eed72c70f0c59065c3588e5
#
_cell.length_a   1.000
_cell.length_b   1.000
_cell.length_c   1.000
_cell.angle_alpha   90.00
_cell.angle_beta   90.00
_cell.angle_gamma   90.00
#
_symmetry.space_group_name_H-M   'P 1'
#
loop_
_entity.id
_entity.type
_entity.pdbx_description
1 polymer ?
#
loop_
_entity_poly.entity_id
_entity_poly.type
_entity_poly.pdbx_seq_one_letter_code
_entity_poly.pdbx_strand_id
1 'polypeptide(L)'
;MVSAKKLCYVAVLTALTVVLSSFSIPTPVGAHVYLTDAVIIFAGLVLDPLSAFIVGGVGAFIGDAIFYPAAMFVSLFTHGAQAVAVSLIAGGVRKFADDGGKDDFKNKTVPAFWKIVLAGVAGCVIMAGGYAFGNACIYGGTFADPHWGVAIAKIPFELLQSGVGAVIAPILAYKTPLKKVFFAVNKKKEETPPEENSEKN
;
A
#
# COMPACT_ATOMS: atom_id res chain seq x y z
N MET A 1 -15.40 12.27 -10.57
CA MET A 1 -16.04 11.00 -10.14
C MET A 1 -14.97 9.91 -10.15
N VAL A 2 -14.87 9.10 -9.08
CA VAL A 2 -13.90 7.99 -9.03
C VAL A 2 -14.30 6.94 -10.05
N SER A 3 -13.36 6.48 -10.89
CA SER A 3 -13.63 5.44 -11.88
C SER A 3 -13.98 4.12 -11.18
N ALA A 4 -15.02 3.41 -11.65
CA ALA A 4 -15.41 2.09 -11.13
C ALA A 4 -14.23 1.10 -11.14
N LYS A 5 -13.35 1.20 -12.14
CA LYS A 5 -12.12 0.39 -12.25
C LYS A 5 -11.17 0.65 -11.10
N LYS A 6 -10.92 1.93 -10.75
CA LYS A 6 -10.06 2.31 -9.62
C LYS A 6 -10.61 1.75 -8.32
N LEU A 7 -11.94 1.84 -8.13
CA LEU A 7 -12.59 1.28 -6.95
C LEU A 7 -12.39 -0.24 -6.86
N CYS A 8 -12.54 -0.98 -7.98
CA CYS A 8 -12.28 -2.41 -8.01
C CYS A 8 -10.83 -2.75 -7.63
N TYR A 9 -9.83 -2.00 -8.14
CA TYR A 9 -8.44 -2.24 -7.79
C TYR A 9 -8.15 -2.00 -6.30
N VAL A 10 -8.66 -0.90 -5.76
CA VAL A 10 -8.53 -0.60 -4.34
C VAL A 10 -9.18 -1.69 -3.50
N ALA A 11 -10.39 -2.13 -3.85
CA ALA A 11 -11.11 -3.19 -3.14
C ALA A 11 -10.35 -4.53 -3.17
N VAL A 12 -9.86 -4.95 -4.34
CA VAL A 12 -9.10 -6.22 -4.49
C VAL A 12 -7.79 -6.18 -3.71
N LEU A 13 -7.03 -5.07 -3.79
CA LEU A 13 -5.77 -4.94 -3.05
C LEU A 13 -6.02 -4.86 -1.54
N THR A 14 -7.08 -4.17 -1.10
CA THR A 14 -7.48 -4.14 0.32
C THR A 14 -7.83 -5.53 0.81
N ALA A 15 -8.65 -6.28 0.05
CA ALA A 15 -8.98 -7.66 0.38
C ALA A 15 -7.74 -8.55 0.45
N LEU A 16 -6.78 -8.38 -0.48
CA LEU A 16 -5.52 -9.11 -0.47
C LEU A 16 -4.68 -8.77 0.77
N THR A 17 -4.62 -7.51 1.19
CA THR A 17 -3.96 -7.11 2.45
C THR A 17 -4.60 -7.81 3.64
N VAL A 18 -5.93 -7.83 3.74
CA VAL A 18 -6.66 -8.53 4.81
C VAL A 18 -6.35 -10.03 4.81
N VAL A 19 -6.40 -10.68 3.64
CA VAL A 19 -6.10 -12.13 3.53
C VAL A 19 -4.66 -12.42 3.94
N LEU A 20 -3.70 -11.62 3.50
CA LEU A 20 -2.30 -11.82 3.86
C LEU A 20 -2.01 -11.56 5.33
N SER A 21 -2.82 -10.78 6.04
CA SER A 21 -2.73 -10.60 7.49
C SER A 21 -3.04 -11.90 8.26
N SER A 22 -3.77 -12.86 7.66
CA SER A 22 -4.01 -14.17 8.27
C SER A 22 -2.77 -15.08 8.25
N PHE A 23 -1.81 -14.81 7.35
CA PHE A 23 -0.58 -15.59 7.23
C PHE A 23 0.56 -14.86 7.93
N SER A 24 0.69 -15.08 9.22
CA SER A 24 1.76 -14.51 10.04
C SER A 24 2.76 -15.57 10.49
N ILE A 25 4.04 -15.20 10.51
CA ILE A 25 5.11 -16.02 11.06
C ILE A 25 5.47 -15.43 12.42
N PRO A 26 5.17 -16.13 13.53
CA PRO A 26 5.51 -15.64 14.86
C PRO A 26 7.04 -15.68 15.06
N THR A 27 7.57 -14.67 15.74
CA THR A 27 9.00 -14.57 16.07
C THR A 27 9.24 -14.83 17.56
N PRO A 28 10.48 -15.19 17.96
CA PRO A 28 10.81 -15.44 19.37
C PRO A 28 10.60 -14.24 20.30
N VAL A 29 10.57 -13.03 19.75
CA VAL A 29 10.38 -11.77 20.50
C VAL A 29 8.91 -11.32 20.54
N GLY A 30 7.98 -12.17 20.10
CA GLY A 30 6.55 -11.84 20.08
C GLY A 30 6.17 -10.82 19.00
N ALA A 31 6.99 -10.67 17.96
CA ALA A 31 6.60 -9.99 16.73
C ALA A 31 5.98 -11.01 15.77
N HIS A 32 5.24 -10.51 14.79
CA HIS A 32 4.69 -11.30 13.70
C HIS A 32 5.18 -10.73 12.38
N VAL A 33 5.69 -11.59 11.50
CA VAL A 33 6.16 -11.19 10.16
C VAL A 33 5.11 -11.57 9.13
N TYR A 34 4.72 -10.62 8.29
CA TYR A 34 3.68 -10.77 7.26
C TYR A 34 4.22 -10.45 5.87
N LEU A 35 3.52 -10.91 4.83
CA LEU A 35 3.78 -10.49 3.44
C LEU A 35 2.94 -9.26 3.02
N THR A 36 2.16 -8.69 3.92
CA THR A 36 1.27 -7.55 3.66
C THR A 36 2.01 -6.33 3.12
N ASP A 37 3.23 -6.07 3.60
CA ASP A 37 4.07 -4.95 3.16
C ASP A 37 4.34 -4.95 1.66
N ALA A 38 4.45 -6.13 1.04
CA ALA A 38 4.62 -6.22 -0.41
C ALA A 38 3.41 -5.63 -1.16
N VAL A 39 2.18 -5.88 -0.67
CA VAL A 39 0.95 -5.34 -1.26
C VAL A 39 0.80 -3.86 -0.94
N ILE A 40 1.13 -3.44 0.29
CA ILE A 40 1.03 -2.05 0.74
C ILE A 40 1.99 -1.15 -0.05
N ILE A 41 3.25 -1.54 -0.16
CA ILE A 41 4.25 -0.81 -0.94
C ILE A 41 3.89 -0.85 -2.44
N PHE A 42 3.42 -2.00 -2.96
CA PHE A 42 2.91 -2.08 -4.33
C PHE A 42 1.78 -1.09 -4.58
N ALA A 43 0.79 -1.03 -3.67
CA ALA A 43 -0.31 -0.06 -3.76
C ALA A 43 0.22 1.39 -3.77
N GLY A 44 1.19 1.71 -2.91
CA GLY A 44 1.86 3.02 -2.90
C GLY A 44 2.56 3.33 -4.23
N LEU A 45 3.21 2.37 -4.87
CA LEU A 45 3.89 2.57 -6.15
C LEU A 45 2.92 2.80 -7.32
N VAL A 46 1.70 2.24 -7.29
CA VAL A 46 0.79 2.25 -8.45
C VAL A 46 -0.47 3.12 -8.26
N LEU A 47 -0.88 3.40 -7.01
CA LEU A 47 -2.06 4.18 -6.69
C LEU A 47 -1.71 5.58 -6.20
N ASP A 48 -2.71 6.47 -6.20
CA ASP A 48 -2.65 7.77 -5.54
C ASP A 48 -2.62 7.63 -4.01
N PRO A 49 -2.21 8.67 -3.27
CA PRO A 49 -2.00 8.58 -1.82
C PRO A 49 -3.24 8.14 -1.04
N LEU A 50 -4.43 8.63 -1.39
CA LEU A 50 -5.67 8.26 -0.70
C LEU A 50 -6.05 6.80 -0.94
N SER A 51 -5.96 6.35 -2.18
CA SER A 51 -6.21 4.94 -2.53
C SER A 51 -5.17 4.01 -1.89
N ALA A 52 -3.92 4.43 -1.84
CA ALA A 52 -2.85 3.69 -1.17
C ALA A 52 -3.08 3.61 0.36
N PHE A 53 -3.55 4.72 0.99
CA PHE A 53 -3.94 4.72 2.40
C PHE A 53 -5.05 3.70 2.68
N ILE A 54 -6.07 3.63 1.83
CA ILE A 54 -7.16 2.67 2.01
C ILE A 54 -6.62 1.24 1.94
N VAL A 55 -5.78 0.92 0.95
CA VAL A 55 -5.21 -0.43 0.82
C VAL A 55 -4.32 -0.77 2.01
N GLY A 56 -3.38 0.10 2.38
CA GLY A 56 -2.43 -0.14 3.45
C GLY A 56 -3.06 0.01 4.83
N GLY A 57 -3.64 1.18 5.12
CA GLY A 57 -4.17 1.50 6.44
C GLY A 57 -5.46 0.75 6.76
N VAL A 58 -6.51 0.91 5.92
CA VAL A 58 -7.80 0.26 6.20
C VAL A 58 -7.69 -1.26 6.01
N GLY A 59 -6.91 -1.74 5.03
CA GLY A 59 -6.66 -3.17 4.84
C GLY A 59 -5.98 -3.80 6.05
N ALA A 60 -4.89 -3.19 6.55
CA ALA A 60 -4.21 -3.67 7.74
C ALA A 60 -5.08 -3.56 9.00
N PHE A 61 -5.85 -2.47 9.15
CA PHE A 61 -6.81 -2.31 10.24
C PHE A 61 -7.83 -3.46 10.29
N ILE A 62 -8.46 -3.79 9.16
CA ILE A 62 -9.44 -4.87 9.10
C ILE A 62 -8.78 -6.22 9.37
N GLY A 63 -7.60 -6.47 8.80
CA GLY A 63 -6.83 -7.69 9.04
C GLY A 63 -6.52 -7.86 10.52
N ASP A 64 -5.99 -6.84 11.17
CA ASP A 64 -5.65 -6.89 12.57
C ASP A 64 -6.88 -6.91 13.48
N ALA A 65 -7.97 -6.23 13.13
CA ALA A 65 -9.23 -6.32 13.88
C ALA A 65 -9.75 -7.75 13.97
N ILE A 66 -9.48 -8.58 12.96
CA ILE A 66 -9.88 -9.99 12.93
C ILE A 66 -8.87 -10.88 13.67
N PHE A 67 -7.57 -10.69 13.41
CA PHE A 67 -6.52 -11.63 13.86
C PHE A 67 -5.73 -11.14 15.06
N TYR A 68 -5.52 -9.82 15.21
CA TYR A 68 -4.68 -9.17 16.23
C TYR A 68 -5.28 -7.85 16.71
N PRO A 69 -6.45 -7.85 17.37
CA PRO A 69 -7.24 -6.63 17.66
C PRO A 69 -6.47 -5.54 18.42
N ALA A 70 -5.51 -5.93 19.25
CA ALA A 70 -4.67 -4.96 19.96
C ALA A 70 -3.87 -4.04 19.02
N ALA A 71 -3.45 -4.56 17.85
CA ALA A 71 -2.61 -3.84 16.88
C ALA A 71 -3.38 -2.95 15.92
N MET A 72 -4.69 -3.12 15.77
CA MET A 72 -5.50 -2.60 14.66
C MET A 72 -5.33 -1.08 14.43
N PHE A 73 -5.32 -0.26 15.47
CA PHE A 73 -5.17 1.19 15.32
C PHE A 73 -3.74 1.61 14.96
N VAL A 74 -2.74 0.94 15.53
CA VAL A 74 -1.34 1.21 15.17
C VAL A 74 -1.11 0.83 13.71
N SER A 75 -1.64 -0.30 13.27
CA SER A 75 -1.56 -0.75 11.88
C SER A 75 -2.27 0.20 10.92
N LEU A 76 -3.45 0.73 11.28
CA LEU A 76 -4.15 1.73 10.49
C LEU A 76 -3.24 2.92 10.15
N PHE A 77 -2.64 3.51 11.18
CA PHE A 77 -1.83 4.71 10.99
C PHE A 77 -0.46 4.39 10.40
N THR A 78 0.19 3.34 10.85
CA THR A 78 1.55 2.99 10.42
C THR A 78 1.57 2.55 8.96
N HIS A 79 0.76 1.56 8.58
CA HIS A 79 0.68 1.08 7.20
C HIS A 79 -0.01 2.08 6.27
N GLY A 80 -0.95 2.88 6.79
CA GLY A 80 -1.53 3.99 6.05
C GLY A 80 -0.48 5.05 5.71
N ALA A 81 0.31 5.49 6.69
CA ALA A 81 1.39 6.46 6.48
C ALA A 81 2.49 5.89 5.56
N GLN A 82 2.87 4.61 5.74
CA GLN A 82 3.80 3.90 4.86
C GLN A 82 3.33 3.97 3.40
N ALA A 83 2.09 3.57 3.13
CA ALA A 83 1.53 3.56 1.78
C ALA A 83 1.45 4.96 1.15
N VAL A 84 1.05 5.96 1.94
CA VAL A 84 1.00 7.36 1.52
C VAL A 84 2.39 7.88 1.18
N ALA A 85 3.38 7.68 2.05
CA ALA A 85 4.75 8.14 1.82
C ALA A 85 5.35 7.51 0.56
N VAL A 86 5.17 6.20 0.38
CA VAL A 86 5.60 5.50 -0.84
C VAL A 86 4.92 6.10 -2.08
N SER A 87 3.61 6.39 -2.01
CA SER A 87 2.87 6.97 -3.13
C SER A 87 3.34 8.38 -3.47
N LEU A 88 3.59 9.22 -2.48
CA LEU A 88 4.07 10.59 -2.67
C LEU A 88 5.46 10.61 -3.32
N ILE A 89 6.40 9.82 -2.80
CA ILE A 89 7.78 9.74 -3.32
C ILE A 89 7.80 9.16 -4.74
N ALA A 90 6.97 8.15 -5.00
CA ALA A 90 6.83 7.55 -6.33
C ALA A 90 6.06 8.45 -7.34
N GLY A 91 5.63 9.65 -6.94
CA GLY A 91 4.93 10.60 -7.80
C GLY A 91 3.39 10.47 -7.76
N GLY A 92 2.83 9.96 -6.67
CA GLY A 92 1.39 9.76 -6.48
C GLY A 92 0.54 11.04 -6.56
N VAL A 93 1.11 12.19 -6.20
CA VAL A 93 0.43 13.50 -6.33
C VAL A 93 0.16 13.83 -7.80
N ARG A 94 1.12 13.56 -8.70
CA ARG A 94 0.90 13.72 -10.15
C ARG A 94 -0.15 12.77 -10.69
N LYS A 95 -0.20 11.54 -10.16
CA LYS A 95 -1.24 10.57 -10.51
C LYS A 95 -2.63 11.05 -10.09
N PHE A 96 -2.74 11.81 -9.00
CA PHE A 96 -4.00 12.36 -8.49
C PHE A 96 -4.44 13.61 -9.27
N ALA A 97 -3.51 14.50 -9.63
CA ALA A 97 -3.81 15.72 -10.36
C ALA A 97 -4.20 15.46 -11.84
N ASP A 98 -3.63 14.43 -12.46
CA ASP A 98 -3.95 14.03 -13.84
C ASP A 98 -5.29 13.28 -13.97
N ASP A 99 -5.90 12.84 -12.87
CA ASP A 99 -7.22 12.19 -12.87
C ASP A 99 -8.40 13.17 -13.16
N GLY A 100 -8.12 14.39 -13.61
CA GLY A 100 -9.11 15.37 -14.08
C GLY A 100 -9.91 14.94 -15.31
N GLY A 101 -10.25 13.66 -15.42
CA GLY A 101 -11.23 13.12 -16.36
C GLY A 101 -10.69 12.48 -17.64
N LYS A 102 -9.39 12.44 -17.84
CA LYS A 102 -8.79 11.63 -18.92
C LYS A 102 -7.85 10.61 -18.30
N ASP A 103 -8.26 9.35 -18.32
CA ASP A 103 -7.50 8.18 -17.90
C ASP A 103 -6.22 8.01 -18.77
N ASP A 104 -5.27 8.91 -18.65
CA ASP A 104 -3.98 8.80 -19.34
C ASP A 104 -3.00 7.91 -18.59
N PHE A 105 -3.46 6.66 -18.32
CA PHE A 105 -2.59 5.58 -17.86
C PHE A 105 -1.48 5.24 -18.87
N LYS A 106 -1.61 5.72 -20.11
CA LYS A 106 -0.69 5.43 -21.21
C LYS A 106 0.67 6.12 -21.07
N ASN A 107 0.74 7.20 -20.28
CA ASN A 107 1.94 8.04 -20.12
C ASN A 107 2.60 7.96 -18.74
N LYS A 108 2.23 6.98 -17.89
CA LYS A 108 2.90 6.80 -16.59
C LYS A 108 4.28 6.21 -16.81
N THR A 109 5.25 7.10 -16.91
CA THR A 109 6.67 6.75 -16.84
C THR A 109 6.96 6.06 -15.51
N VAL A 110 7.61 4.91 -15.58
CA VAL A 110 8.15 4.23 -14.39
C VAL A 110 8.96 5.25 -13.60
N PRO A 111 8.75 5.40 -12.28
CA PRO A 111 9.55 6.31 -11.48
C PRO A 111 11.04 5.99 -11.65
N ALA A 112 11.88 7.01 -11.59
CA ALA A 112 13.32 6.79 -11.62
C ALA A 112 13.72 5.80 -10.50
N PHE A 113 14.66 4.92 -10.78
CA PHE A 113 15.10 3.85 -9.86
C PHE A 113 15.38 4.37 -8.45
N TRP A 114 16.07 5.51 -8.33
CA TRP A 114 16.38 6.12 -7.04
C TRP A 114 15.12 6.52 -6.24
N LYS A 115 14.02 6.91 -6.92
CA LYS A 115 12.72 7.21 -6.26
C LYS A 115 12.06 5.96 -5.72
N ILE A 116 12.18 4.84 -6.42
CA ILE A 116 11.67 3.55 -5.96
C ILE A 116 12.42 3.11 -4.71
N VAL A 117 13.76 3.23 -4.74
CA VAL A 117 14.61 2.91 -3.57
C VAL A 117 14.27 3.82 -2.40
N LEU A 118 14.19 5.14 -2.63
CA LEU A 118 13.84 6.11 -1.59
C LEU A 118 12.46 5.84 -1.00
N ALA A 119 11.48 5.53 -1.84
CA ALA A 119 10.13 5.17 -1.40
C ALA A 119 10.13 3.90 -0.54
N GLY A 120 10.88 2.87 -0.94
CA GLY A 120 11.06 1.65 -0.16
C GLY A 120 11.70 1.91 1.20
N VAL A 121 12.81 2.66 1.23
CA VAL A 121 13.51 3.03 2.48
C VAL A 121 12.60 3.85 3.39
N ALA A 122 11.92 4.87 2.86
CA ALA A 122 10.98 5.67 3.64
C ALA A 122 9.83 4.81 4.20
N GLY A 123 9.31 3.88 3.40
CA GLY A 123 8.29 2.93 3.83
C GLY A 123 8.77 2.04 4.99
N CYS A 124 10.00 1.51 4.90
CA CYS A 124 10.60 0.70 5.96
C CYS A 124 10.79 1.49 7.27
N VAL A 125 11.27 2.73 7.17
CA VAL A 125 11.49 3.60 8.34
C VAL A 125 10.16 3.94 9.02
N ILE A 126 9.13 4.30 8.25
CA ILE A 126 7.81 4.61 8.79
C ILE A 126 7.19 3.38 9.45
N MET A 127 7.29 2.22 8.82
CA MET A 127 6.74 0.98 9.34
C MET A 127 7.45 0.60 10.65
N ALA A 128 8.77 0.50 10.66
CA ALA A 128 9.54 0.13 11.85
C ALA A 128 9.37 1.17 12.98
N GLY A 129 9.40 2.46 12.66
CA GLY A 129 9.21 3.54 13.64
C GLY A 129 7.80 3.57 14.24
N GLY A 130 6.77 3.41 13.41
CA GLY A 130 5.39 3.39 13.86
C GLY A 130 5.07 2.20 14.76
N TYR A 131 5.55 1.00 14.39
CA TYR A 131 5.38 -0.17 15.25
C TYR A 131 6.25 -0.12 16.50
N ALA A 132 7.49 0.42 16.43
CA ALA A 132 8.30 0.63 17.63
C ALA A 132 7.58 1.56 18.62
N PHE A 133 7.01 2.67 18.13
CA PHE A 133 6.22 3.58 18.95
C PHE A 133 4.97 2.90 19.52
N GLY A 134 4.21 2.20 18.69
CA GLY A 134 3.03 1.46 19.12
C GLY A 134 3.34 0.37 20.16
N ASN A 135 4.42 -0.39 19.95
CA ASN A 135 4.85 -1.40 20.90
C ASN A 135 5.32 -0.78 22.22
N ALA A 136 6.04 0.34 22.19
CA ALA A 136 6.53 0.99 23.41
C ALA A 136 5.40 1.64 24.22
N CYS A 137 4.49 2.37 23.56
CA CYS A 137 3.56 3.29 24.22
C CYS A 137 2.14 2.76 24.34
N ILE A 138 1.75 1.72 23.56
CA ILE A 138 0.36 1.26 23.47
C ILE A 138 0.22 -0.19 23.90
N TYR A 139 1.10 -1.09 23.45
CA TYR A 139 0.97 -2.52 23.75
C TYR A 139 1.81 -2.99 24.94
N GLY A 140 3.05 -2.52 25.03
CA GLY A 140 4.00 -2.96 26.05
C GLY A 140 4.09 -2.02 27.24
N GLY A 141 3.67 -0.78 27.08
CA GLY A 141 3.75 0.26 28.06
C GLY A 141 2.62 1.28 27.92
N THR A 142 2.85 2.45 28.49
CA THR A 142 1.94 3.62 28.38
C THR A 142 2.75 4.84 27.91
N PHE A 143 2.04 5.92 27.55
CA PHE A 143 2.73 7.19 27.24
C PHE A 143 3.53 7.75 28.42
N ALA A 144 3.13 7.42 29.66
CA ALA A 144 3.83 7.86 30.87
C ALA A 144 5.01 6.96 31.24
N ASP A 145 4.93 5.67 30.87
CA ASP A 145 5.96 4.64 31.13
C ASP A 145 6.12 3.74 29.89
N PRO A 146 6.86 4.18 28.87
CA PRO A 146 7.02 3.44 27.63
C PRO A 146 8.06 2.31 27.75
N HIS A 147 7.72 1.11 27.30
CA HIS A 147 8.58 -0.07 27.31
C HIS A 147 9.43 -0.19 26.04
N TRP A 148 10.42 0.67 25.87
CA TRP A 148 11.30 0.70 24.70
C TRP A 148 12.12 -0.58 24.48
N GLY A 149 12.46 -1.32 25.54
CA GLY A 149 13.24 -2.55 25.42
C GLY A 149 12.57 -3.60 24.54
N VAL A 150 11.26 -3.81 24.72
CA VAL A 150 10.47 -4.74 23.91
C VAL A 150 10.31 -4.21 22.48
N ALA A 151 10.07 -2.91 22.33
CA ALA A 151 9.91 -2.28 21.03
C ALA A 151 11.18 -2.41 20.18
N ILE A 152 12.35 -2.11 20.76
CA ILE A 152 13.65 -2.19 20.06
C ILE A 152 13.96 -3.63 19.63
N ALA A 153 13.64 -4.64 20.46
CA ALA A 153 13.85 -6.04 20.12
C ALA A 153 13.05 -6.50 18.89
N LYS A 154 11.93 -5.84 18.57
CA LYS A 154 11.10 -6.16 17.41
C LYS A 154 11.54 -5.47 16.11
N ILE A 155 12.29 -4.36 16.19
CA ILE A 155 12.70 -3.57 15.01
C ILE A 155 13.38 -4.41 13.92
N PRO A 156 14.30 -5.34 14.20
CA PRO A 156 14.92 -6.15 13.15
C PRO A 156 13.92 -6.96 12.31
N PHE A 157 12.86 -7.47 12.93
CA PHE A 157 11.82 -8.24 12.26
C PHE A 157 10.88 -7.35 11.43
N GLU A 158 10.57 -6.15 11.95
CA GLU A 158 9.79 -5.14 11.24
C GLU A 158 10.55 -4.65 9.98
N LEU A 159 11.86 -4.41 10.10
CA LEU A 159 12.72 -4.04 8.98
C LEU A 159 12.88 -5.18 7.97
N LEU A 160 12.98 -6.43 8.44
CA LEU A 160 13.04 -7.60 7.56
C LEU A 160 11.74 -7.71 6.73
N GLN A 161 10.58 -7.62 7.37
CA GLN A 161 9.27 -7.67 6.73
C GLN A 161 9.12 -6.59 5.67
N SER A 162 9.29 -5.33 6.06
CA SER A 162 9.13 -4.21 5.15
C SER A 162 10.21 -4.16 4.07
N GLY A 163 11.44 -4.62 4.39
CA GLY A 163 12.53 -4.76 3.42
C GLY A 163 12.23 -5.79 2.34
N VAL A 164 11.72 -6.96 2.72
CA VAL A 164 11.23 -7.96 1.75
C VAL A 164 10.10 -7.37 0.88
N GLY A 165 9.16 -6.66 1.49
CA GLY A 165 8.10 -5.95 0.76
C GLY A 165 8.65 -4.92 -0.22
N ALA A 166 9.66 -4.13 0.19
CA ALA A 166 10.30 -3.12 -0.63
C ALA A 166 11.06 -3.70 -1.85
N VAL A 167 11.50 -4.95 -1.77
CA VAL A 167 12.11 -5.66 -2.92
C VAL A 167 11.05 -6.28 -3.82
N ILE A 168 10.04 -6.94 -3.25
CA ILE A 168 9.00 -7.64 -4.02
C ILE A 168 8.09 -6.66 -4.75
N ALA A 169 7.66 -5.58 -4.10
CA ALA A 169 6.69 -4.66 -4.64
C ALA A 169 7.08 -4.03 -5.99
N PRO A 170 8.30 -3.48 -6.19
CA PRO A 170 8.69 -2.94 -7.49
C PRO A 170 8.83 -4.03 -8.57
N ILE A 171 9.21 -5.25 -8.21
CA ILE A 171 9.25 -6.36 -9.16
C ILE A 171 7.83 -6.64 -9.66
N LEU A 172 6.86 -6.74 -8.75
CA LEU A 172 5.45 -6.89 -9.10
C LEU A 172 4.92 -5.72 -9.93
N ALA A 173 5.25 -4.49 -9.55
CA ALA A 173 4.73 -3.28 -10.21
C ALA A 173 5.27 -3.09 -11.63
N TYR A 174 6.55 -3.41 -11.87
CA TYR A 174 7.22 -2.96 -13.10
C TYR A 174 7.75 -4.10 -13.99
N LYS A 175 7.97 -5.30 -13.44
CA LYS A 175 8.54 -6.43 -14.19
C LYS A 175 7.54 -7.55 -14.52
N THR A 176 6.36 -7.56 -13.89
CA THR A 176 5.35 -8.60 -14.16
C THR A 176 4.31 -8.15 -15.19
N PRO A 177 3.56 -9.11 -15.81
CA PRO A 177 2.43 -8.79 -16.67
C PRO A 177 1.26 -8.13 -15.93
N LEU A 178 1.28 -8.06 -14.60
CA LEU A 178 0.32 -7.26 -13.80
C LEU A 178 0.23 -5.82 -14.30
N LYS A 179 1.35 -5.26 -14.76
CA LYS A 179 1.38 -3.99 -15.49
C LYS A 179 0.37 -3.98 -16.64
N LYS A 180 0.26 -5.05 -17.44
CA LYS A 180 -0.67 -5.15 -18.56
C LYS A 180 -2.13 -5.25 -18.10
N VAL A 181 -2.40 -5.92 -16.98
CA VAL A 181 -3.75 -6.06 -16.44
C VAL A 181 -4.26 -4.71 -15.93
N PHE A 182 -3.44 -3.99 -15.17
CA PHE A 182 -3.77 -2.64 -14.69
C PHE A 182 -3.88 -1.62 -15.83
N PHE A 183 -3.14 -1.81 -16.94
CA PHE A 183 -3.09 -0.89 -18.09
C PHE A 183 -3.98 -1.32 -19.29
N ALA A 184 -4.28 -2.62 -19.49
CA ALA A 184 -5.05 -3.10 -20.65
C ALA A 184 -6.55 -2.79 -20.58
N VAL A 185 -7.07 -2.57 -19.39
CA VAL A 185 -8.48 -2.23 -19.18
C VAL A 185 -8.85 -0.88 -19.80
N ASN A 186 -7.88 -0.02 -20.11
CA ASN A 186 -8.12 1.28 -20.73
C ASN A 186 -8.21 1.26 -22.27
N LYS A 187 -7.67 0.24 -22.94
CA LYS A 187 -7.63 0.19 -24.40
C LYS A 187 -8.99 -0.03 -25.05
N LYS A 188 -9.91 -0.67 -24.33
CA LYS A 188 -11.22 -1.06 -24.87
C LYS A 188 -12.25 0.09 -24.98
N LYS A 189 -11.97 1.26 -24.38
CA LYS A 189 -12.87 2.41 -24.42
C LYS A 189 -12.64 3.34 -25.63
N GLU A 190 -11.49 3.21 -26.30
CA GLU A 190 -11.16 4.00 -27.51
C GLU A 190 -11.69 3.38 -28.81
N GLU A 191 -12.13 2.11 -28.77
CA GLU A 191 -12.56 1.37 -29.97
C GLU A 191 -14.09 1.31 -30.16
N THR A 192 -14.90 1.96 -29.31
CA THR A 192 -16.33 2.13 -29.57
C THR A 192 -16.52 3.43 -30.33
N PRO A 193 -16.87 3.40 -31.62
CA PRO A 193 -17.22 4.62 -32.35
C PRO A 193 -18.38 5.33 -31.65
N PRO A 194 -18.47 6.65 -31.73
CA PRO A 194 -19.67 7.35 -31.26
C PRO A 194 -20.86 6.81 -32.03
N GLU A 195 -21.90 6.41 -31.28
CA GLU A 195 -23.20 6.10 -31.91
C GLU A 195 -23.59 7.27 -32.77
N GLU A 196 -23.59 7.04 -34.07
CA GLU A 196 -24.08 7.95 -35.08
C GLU A 196 -25.59 8.13 -34.84
N ASN A 197 -25.96 9.29 -34.30
CA ASN A 197 -27.35 9.68 -34.17
C ASN A 197 -28.01 9.60 -35.55
N SER A 198 -28.65 8.47 -35.85
CA SER A 198 -29.59 8.35 -36.93
C SER A 198 -30.96 8.91 -36.51
N GLU A 199 -31.02 10.18 -36.18
CA GLU A 199 -32.24 10.94 -36.30
C GLU A 199 -32.26 11.51 -37.71
N LYS A 200 -32.89 10.79 -38.63
CA LYS A 200 -33.45 11.35 -39.84
C LYS A 200 -34.74 10.63 -40.17
N ASN A 201 -35.78 11.45 -40.15
CA ASN A 201 -37.12 11.35 -40.75
C ASN A 201 -38.20 10.72 -39.90
#